data_c870169e5994062fb4970ae83d2439f4
#
_entry.id   c870169e5994062fb4970ae83d2439f4
#
_cell.length_a   1.000
_cell.length_b   1.000
_cell.length_c   1.000
_cell.angle_alpha   90.00
_cell.angle_beta   90.00
_cell.angle_gamma   90.00
#
_symmetry.space_group_name_H-M   'P 1'
#
loop_
_entity.id
_entity.type
_entity.pdbx_description
1 polymer ?
#
loop_
_entity_poly.entity_id
_entity_poly.type
_entity_poly.pdbx_seq_one_letter_code
_entity_poly.pdbx_strand_id
1 'polypeptide(L)'
;GTYATSYIPTYGSSVSRVKDSCVKTGVSSLIGQTEGTLFVDVKFSKHISEISDGTSTNRIVLYTDGSGYVRNLIRASSVTTSNIQTNTTIQAGDKIALAYSNNDSVIYKNGVQIGSDTSVTIPATSKVNIGSDYAGNAPDTNTLNQTLLFKTRLSNEELATLTTI
;
A
#
# COMPACT_ATOMS: atom_id res chain seq x y z
N GLY A 1 -23.19 -7.22 8.66
CA GLY A 1 -21.76 -7.27 8.92
C GLY A 1 -21.45 -8.21 10.06
N THR A 2 -20.31 -8.86 10.04
CA THR A 2 -19.87 -9.82 11.07
C THR A 2 -19.31 -9.16 12.33
N TYR A 3 -19.23 -7.85 12.37
CA TYR A 3 -18.75 -7.08 13.52
C TYR A 3 -19.56 -5.79 13.70
N ALA A 4 -19.59 -5.29 14.92
CA ALA A 4 -20.28 -4.05 15.26
C ALA A 4 -19.60 -2.86 14.56
N THR A 5 -20.39 -2.09 13.82
CA THR A 5 -19.97 -0.80 13.24
C THR A 5 -20.45 0.33 14.14
N SER A 6 -19.95 1.56 13.90
CA SER A 6 -20.41 2.76 14.61
C SER A 6 -21.95 2.88 14.49
N TYR A 7 -22.62 3.25 15.58
CA TYR A 7 -24.05 3.51 15.59
C TYR A 7 -24.39 4.68 14.66
N ILE A 8 -25.37 4.47 13.78
CA ILE A 8 -25.94 5.51 12.92
C ILE A 8 -27.42 5.62 13.26
N PRO A 9 -27.89 6.75 13.82
CA PRO A 9 -29.30 6.94 14.11
C PRO A 9 -30.08 7.06 12.79
N THR A 10 -31.09 6.21 12.62
CA THR A 10 -31.88 6.16 11.37
C THR A 10 -33.15 6.99 11.39
N TYR A 11 -33.62 7.41 12.58
CA TYR A 11 -34.82 8.26 12.77
C TYR A 11 -36.04 7.87 11.92
N GLY A 12 -36.22 6.56 11.71
CA GLY A 12 -37.36 6.03 10.93
C GLY A 12 -37.15 5.93 9.41
N SER A 13 -35.98 6.28 8.90
CA SER A 13 -35.60 6.10 7.48
C SER A 13 -34.30 5.30 7.36
N SER A 14 -34.13 4.58 6.24
CA SER A 14 -32.87 3.91 5.98
C SER A 14 -31.74 4.91 5.74
N VAL A 15 -30.60 4.73 6.41
CA VAL A 15 -29.42 5.55 6.25
C VAL A 15 -28.28 4.65 5.74
N SER A 16 -27.63 5.08 4.65
CA SER A 16 -26.44 4.42 4.14
C SER A 16 -25.19 4.98 4.82
N ARG A 17 -24.35 4.09 5.34
CA ARG A 17 -23.02 4.48 5.82
C ARG A 17 -22.13 4.82 4.64
N VAL A 18 -21.51 6.00 4.69
CA VAL A 18 -20.43 6.33 3.76
C VAL A 18 -19.24 5.41 4.05
N LYS A 19 -18.59 4.92 2.99
CA LYS A 19 -17.40 4.09 3.07
C LYS A 19 -16.27 4.82 3.79
N ASP A 20 -15.57 4.15 4.70
CA ASP A 20 -14.40 4.70 5.36
C ASP A 20 -13.31 4.97 4.31
N SER A 21 -12.71 6.15 4.36
CA SER A 21 -11.64 6.56 3.45
C SER A 21 -10.46 7.08 4.25
N CYS A 22 -9.31 6.44 4.08
CA CYS A 22 -8.05 6.87 4.67
C CYS A 22 -7.16 7.47 3.57
N VAL A 23 -7.38 8.77 3.31
CA VAL A 23 -6.70 9.52 2.25
C VAL A 23 -6.12 10.81 2.80
N LYS A 24 -4.87 11.11 2.45
CA LYS A 24 -4.23 12.38 2.76
C LYS A 24 -3.57 12.96 1.50
N THR A 25 -3.91 14.21 1.18
CA THR A 25 -3.35 14.97 0.05
C THR A 25 -2.39 16.05 0.55
N GLY A 26 -1.55 16.57 -0.35
CA GLY A 26 -0.61 17.65 -0.02
C GLY A 26 0.53 17.22 0.91
N VAL A 27 0.91 15.94 0.86
CA VAL A 27 1.91 15.33 1.76
C VAL A 27 3.26 15.05 1.07
N SER A 28 3.58 15.72 -0.02
CA SER A 28 4.86 15.55 -0.74
C SER A 28 6.08 15.70 0.16
N SER A 29 6.02 16.60 1.15
CA SER A 29 7.11 16.79 2.13
C SER A 29 7.25 15.63 3.13
N LEU A 30 6.24 14.75 3.25
CA LEU A 30 6.25 13.57 4.12
C LEU A 30 6.59 12.28 3.36
N ILE A 31 6.61 12.34 2.04
CA ILE A 31 6.92 11.22 1.15
C ILE A 31 8.33 11.41 0.60
N GLY A 32 9.15 10.37 0.58
CA GLY A 32 10.42 10.39 -0.16
C GLY A 32 10.15 10.49 -1.67
N GLN A 33 10.68 11.52 -2.33
CA GLN A 33 10.42 11.80 -3.75
C GLN A 33 11.37 11.07 -4.70
N THR A 34 12.44 10.49 -4.19
CA THR A 34 13.44 9.72 -4.95
C THR A 34 13.60 8.30 -4.43
N GLU A 35 13.15 8.07 -3.21
CA GLU A 35 13.21 6.78 -2.52
C GLU A 35 12.20 6.74 -1.39
N GLY A 36 11.93 5.56 -0.86
CA GLY A 36 11.06 5.42 0.31
C GLY A 36 10.81 3.97 0.69
N THR A 37 10.08 3.80 1.78
CA THR A 37 9.59 2.49 2.23
C THR A 37 8.17 2.61 2.72
N LEU A 38 7.29 1.78 2.20
CA LEU A 38 5.91 1.60 2.64
C LEU A 38 5.80 0.27 3.38
N PHE A 39 5.42 0.32 4.66
CA PHE A 39 5.19 -0.86 5.50
C PHE A 39 3.72 -0.99 5.85
N VAL A 40 3.23 -2.22 5.90
CA VAL A 40 1.89 -2.58 6.34
C VAL A 40 1.91 -3.81 7.24
N ASP A 41 1.20 -3.73 8.35
CA ASP A 41 0.82 -4.86 9.20
C ASP A 41 -0.65 -5.18 8.91
N VAL A 42 -0.91 -6.37 8.40
CA VAL A 42 -2.18 -6.72 7.75
C VAL A 42 -3.08 -7.45 8.72
N LYS A 43 -4.32 -7.03 8.82
CA LYS A 43 -5.35 -7.69 9.64
C LYS A 43 -6.19 -8.71 8.86
N PHE A 44 -6.27 -8.58 7.53
CA PHE A 44 -7.02 -9.47 6.65
C PHE A 44 -6.24 -9.81 5.38
N SER A 45 -6.75 -10.77 4.60
CA SER A 45 -6.09 -11.38 3.44
C SER A 45 -6.09 -10.54 2.15
N LYS A 46 -6.54 -9.29 2.20
CA LYS A 46 -6.49 -8.38 1.04
C LYS A 46 -5.99 -7.01 1.46
N HIS A 47 -5.26 -6.36 0.59
CA HIS A 47 -4.67 -5.07 0.88
C HIS A 47 -4.46 -4.24 -0.38
N ILE A 48 -4.56 -2.91 -0.23
CA ILE A 48 -4.03 -1.90 -1.15
C ILE A 48 -3.58 -0.69 -0.34
N SER A 49 -2.36 -0.24 -0.59
CA SER A 49 -1.87 1.08 -0.18
C SER A 49 -1.19 1.72 -1.37
N GLU A 50 -1.47 2.98 -1.59
CA GLU A 50 -1.00 3.70 -2.75
C GLU A 50 -0.46 5.08 -2.38
N ILE A 51 0.67 5.43 -2.97
CA ILE A 51 1.27 6.75 -2.94
C ILE A 51 1.20 7.27 -4.39
N SER A 52 0.60 8.44 -4.62
CA SER A 52 0.38 8.95 -5.98
C SER A 52 0.43 10.47 -6.05
N ASP A 53 0.31 11.03 -7.24
CA ASP A 53 0.00 12.44 -7.47
C ASP A 53 -1.52 12.73 -7.48
N GLY A 54 -2.34 11.70 -7.25
CA GLY A 54 -3.80 11.74 -7.37
C GLY A 54 -4.31 11.24 -8.71
N THR A 55 -3.43 10.75 -9.59
CA THR A 55 -3.76 10.19 -10.90
C THR A 55 -3.25 8.76 -11.05
N SER A 56 -3.65 8.09 -12.13
CA SER A 56 -3.12 6.77 -12.49
C SER A 56 -1.74 6.82 -13.15
N THR A 57 -1.22 8.01 -13.45
CA THR A 57 0.01 8.20 -14.25
C THR A 57 1.28 8.15 -13.41
N ASN A 58 1.21 8.64 -12.16
CA ASN A 58 2.33 8.70 -11.22
C ASN A 58 1.90 8.07 -9.89
N ARG A 59 2.34 6.82 -9.65
CA ARG A 59 1.93 6.09 -8.46
C ARG A 59 2.88 4.97 -8.07
N ILE A 60 2.90 4.66 -6.79
CA ILE A 60 3.60 3.55 -6.15
C ILE A 60 2.53 2.78 -5.38
N VAL A 61 2.31 1.53 -5.74
CA VAL A 61 1.23 0.71 -5.17
C VAL A 61 1.78 -0.58 -4.60
N LEU A 62 1.42 -0.88 -3.37
CA LEU A 62 1.55 -2.21 -2.76
C LEU A 62 0.14 -2.78 -2.61
N TYR A 63 -0.13 -3.90 -3.24
CA TYR A 63 -1.49 -4.45 -3.26
C TYR A 63 -1.49 -5.98 -3.33
N THR A 64 -2.67 -6.56 -3.16
CA THR A 64 -2.92 -7.96 -3.49
C THR A 64 -3.81 -8.06 -4.71
N ASP A 65 -3.48 -8.99 -5.61
CA ASP A 65 -4.34 -9.29 -6.77
C ASP A 65 -5.60 -10.09 -6.39
N GLY A 66 -6.42 -10.43 -7.38
CA GLY A 66 -7.65 -11.20 -7.19
C GLY A 66 -7.45 -12.59 -6.57
N SER A 67 -6.25 -13.15 -6.69
CA SER A 67 -5.86 -14.45 -6.10
C SER A 67 -5.21 -14.28 -4.71
N GLY A 68 -5.06 -13.06 -4.22
CA GLY A 68 -4.44 -12.76 -2.93
C GLY A 68 -2.91 -12.70 -2.94
N TYR A 69 -2.28 -12.75 -4.11
CA TYR A 69 -0.81 -12.64 -4.20
C TYR A 69 -0.35 -11.20 -4.01
N VAL A 70 0.76 -11.03 -3.28
CA VAL A 70 1.39 -9.72 -3.06
C VAL A 70 1.98 -9.20 -4.37
N ARG A 71 1.68 -7.95 -4.68
CA ARG A 71 2.10 -7.25 -5.91
C ARG A 71 2.61 -5.86 -5.59
N ASN A 72 3.51 -5.34 -6.42
CA ASN A 72 3.71 -3.91 -6.51
C ASN A 72 3.46 -3.42 -7.94
N LEU A 73 3.18 -2.14 -8.06
CA LEU A 73 3.15 -1.42 -9.32
C LEU A 73 3.74 -0.04 -9.10
N ILE A 74 4.78 0.32 -9.85
CA ILE A 74 5.30 1.70 -9.90
C ILE A 74 5.12 2.23 -11.31
N ARG A 75 4.49 3.39 -11.43
CA ARG A 75 4.31 4.10 -12.70
C ARG A 75 4.85 5.50 -12.60
N ALA A 76 5.64 5.89 -13.58
CA ALA A 76 6.15 7.25 -13.74
C ALA A 76 5.77 7.75 -15.13
N SER A 77 5.07 8.89 -15.22
CA SER A 77 4.61 9.50 -16.49
C SER A 77 3.86 8.50 -17.37
N SER A 78 2.94 7.73 -16.82
CA SER A 78 2.14 6.68 -17.47
C SER A 78 2.89 5.41 -17.87
N VAL A 79 4.21 5.36 -17.72
CA VAL A 79 5.02 4.18 -17.98
C VAL A 79 5.11 3.32 -16.71
N THR A 80 4.88 2.02 -16.84
CA THR A 80 5.15 1.08 -15.76
C THR A 80 6.65 0.83 -15.68
N THR A 81 7.26 1.25 -14.58
CA THR A 81 8.70 1.15 -14.32
C THR A 81 9.04 0.05 -13.32
N SER A 82 8.06 -0.45 -12.57
CA SER A 82 8.20 -1.68 -11.77
C SER A 82 6.86 -2.40 -11.69
N ASN A 83 6.91 -3.72 -11.77
CA ASN A 83 5.75 -4.59 -11.62
C ASN A 83 6.19 -5.95 -11.04
N ILE A 84 6.48 -5.99 -9.75
CA ILE A 84 6.84 -7.23 -9.08
C ILE A 84 5.60 -8.09 -8.89
N GLN A 85 5.62 -9.28 -9.48
CA GLN A 85 4.56 -10.27 -9.37
C GLN A 85 5.08 -11.46 -8.56
N THR A 86 4.68 -11.56 -7.30
CA THR A 86 5.08 -12.68 -6.44
C THR A 86 4.07 -13.83 -6.54
N ASN A 87 4.47 -15.03 -6.09
CA ASN A 87 3.57 -16.16 -5.88
C ASN A 87 3.26 -16.35 -4.39
N THR A 88 3.42 -15.30 -3.60
CA THR A 88 3.23 -15.31 -2.15
C THR A 88 1.90 -14.64 -1.81
N THR A 89 1.02 -15.37 -1.16
CA THR A 89 -0.27 -14.84 -0.67
C THR A 89 -0.09 -14.08 0.64
N ILE A 90 -1.09 -13.28 0.98
CA ILE A 90 -1.15 -12.52 2.23
C ILE A 90 -2.17 -13.17 3.19
N GLN A 91 -1.87 -13.14 4.48
CA GLN A 91 -2.75 -13.62 5.55
C GLN A 91 -2.82 -12.60 6.69
N ALA A 92 -3.80 -12.76 7.56
CA ALA A 92 -3.91 -11.94 8.77
C ALA A 92 -2.66 -12.09 9.66
N GLY A 93 -2.09 -10.98 10.08
CA GLY A 93 -0.86 -10.92 10.87
C GLY A 93 0.41 -10.82 10.05
N ASP A 94 0.34 -10.93 8.72
CA ASP A 94 1.52 -10.72 7.87
C ASP A 94 1.98 -9.26 7.91
N LYS A 95 3.29 -9.09 7.97
CA LYS A 95 3.98 -7.81 7.86
C LYS A 95 4.69 -7.73 6.53
N ILE A 96 4.40 -6.68 5.77
CA ILE A 96 4.91 -6.50 4.42
C ILE A 96 5.54 -5.12 4.28
N ALA A 97 6.68 -5.04 3.62
CA ALA A 97 7.32 -3.77 3.26
C ALA A 97 7.67 -3.74 1.77
N LEU A 98 7.34 -2.64 1.13
CA LEU A 98 7.82 -2.27 -0.20
C LEU A 98 8.83 -1.14 -0.03
N ALA A 99 10.10 -1.40 -0.30
CA ALA A 99 11.12 -0.37 -0.38
C ALA A 99 11.44 -0.09 -1.85
N TYR A 100 11.68 1.20 -2.17
CA TYR A 100 11.89 1.66 -3.53
C TYR A 100 12.88 2.81 -3.61
N SER A 101 13.68 2.81 -4.65
CA SER A 101 14.54 3.90 -5.11
C SER A 101 14.75 3.75 -6.63
N ASN A 102 15.46 4.69 -7.26
CA ASN A 102 15.79 4.53 -8.69
C ASN A 102 16.60 3.25 -8.91
N ASN A 103 16.18 2.45 -9.89
CA ASN A 103 16.77 1.16 -10.25
C ASN A 103 16.73 0.12 -9.12
N ASP A 104 15.90 0.29 -8.10
CA ASP A 104 15.78 -0.66 -7.01
C ASP A 104 14.38 -0.64 -6.40
N SER A 105 13.73 -1.78 -6.38
CA SER A 105 12.48 -1.99 -5.65
C SER A 105 12.46 -3.41 -5.11
N VAL A 106 12.13 -3.57 -3.83
CA VAL A 106 12.08 -4.88 -3.16
C VAL A 106 10.83 -5.00 -2.30
N ILE A 107 10.30 -6.21 -2.23
CA ILE A 107 9.22 -6.55 -1.30
C ILE A 107 9.74 -7.56 -0.29
N TYR A 108 9.54 -7.24 0.98
CA TYR A 108 9.76 -8.14 2.11
C TYR A 108 8.43 -8.54 2.73
N LYS A 109 8.32 -9.80 3.13
CA LYS A 109 7.20 -10.34 3.89
C LYS A 109 7.72 -11.22 5.00
N ASN A 110 7.34 -10.96 6.25
CA ASN A 110 7.68 -11.78 7.43
C ASN A 110 9.19 -12.11 7.51
N GLY A 111 10.03 -11.09 7.35
CA GLY A 111 11.49 -11.20 7.40
C GLY A 111 12.16 -11.69 6.11
N VAL A 112 11.41 -12.08 5.07
CA VAL A 112 11.95 -12.68 3.86
C VAL A 112 11.67 -11.81 2.64
N GLN A 113 12.67 -11.62 1.77
CA GLN A 113 12.48 -10.99 0.46
C GLN A 113 11.67 -11.91 -0.45
N ILE A 114 10.56 -11.41 -0.99
CA ILE A 114 9.66 -12.18 -1.87
C ILE A 114 9.66 -11.69 -3.32
N GLY A 115 10.31 -10.57 -3.61
CA GLY A 115 10.45 -10.06 -4.97
C GLY A 115 11.33 -8.82 -5.05
N SER A 116 11.88 -8.55 -6.24
CA SER A 116 12.69 -7.35 -6.52
C SER A 116 12.62 -6.97 -8.00
N ASP A 117 12.94 -5.70 -8.29
CA ASP A 117 13.04 -5.13 -9.63
C ASP A 117 14.16 -4.08 -9.65
N THR A 118 14.96 -4.07 -10.71
CA THR A 118 16.12 -3.19 -10.86
C THR A 118 15.96 -2.16 -12.00
N SER A 119 14.74 -2.02 -12.54
CA SER A 119 14.45 -1.10 -13.67
C SER A 119 13.46 0.01 -13.26
N VAL A 120 13.63 0.56 -12.06
CA VAL A 120 12.66 1.44 -11.41
C VAL A 120 12.96 2.91 -11.65
N THR A 121 11.93 3.68 -12.00
CA THR A 121 11.94 5.16 -11.96
C THR A 121 10.86 5.61 -10.99
N ILE A 122 11.22 6.45 -10.04
CA ILE A 122 10.32 6.92 -8.98
C ILE A 122 9.55 8.15 -9.46
N PRO A 123 8.21 8.15 -9.41
CA PRO A 123 7.39 9.31 -9.76
C PRO A 123 7.36 10.34 -8.63
N ALA A 124 7.13 11.61 -8.97
CA ALA A 124 6.75 12.62 -7.99
C ALA A 124 5.35 12.33 -7.44
N THR A 125 5.18 12.39 -6.12
CA THR A 125 3.93 12.04 -5.45
C THR A 125 3.56 13.06 -4.37
N SER A 126 2.26 13.18 -4.07
CA SER A 126 1.76 14.15 -3.09
C SER A 126 0.54 13.66 -2.28
N LYS A 127 0.14 12.42 -2.50
CA LYS A 127 -1.07 11.84 -1.92
C LYS A 127 -0.81 10.41 -1.44
N VAL A 128 -1.38 10.07 -0.30
CA VAL A 128 -1.37 8.70 0.26
C VAL A 128 -2.81 8.21 0.38
N ASN A 129 -3.05 7.02 -0.11
CA ASN A 129 -4.29 6.28 0.06
C ASN A 129 -4.00 4.96 0.79
N ILE A 130 -4.76 4.65 1.82
CA ILE A 130 -4.68 3.39 2.56
C ILE A 130 -6.03 2.68 2.45
N GLY A 131 -6.02 1.43 2.00
CA GLY A 131 -7.23 0.66 1.74
C GLY A 131 -7.99 1.07 0.48
N SER A 132 -7.44 1.94 -0.36
CA SER A 132 -8.04 2.37 -1.64
C SER A 132 -6.98 2.73 -2.67
N ASP A 133 -7.36 2.79 -3.94
CA ASP A 133 -6.54 3.30 -5.02
C ASP A 133 -6.53 4.84 -5.07
N TYR A 134 -5.79 5.43 -6.03
CA TYR A 134 -5.69 6.88 -6.25
C TYR A 134 -7.05 7.56 -6.44
N ALA A 135 -8.05 6.86 -6.98
CA ALA A 135 -9.40 7.37 -7.25
C ALA A 135 -10.35 7.18 -6.06
N GLY A 136 -9.89 6.51 -4.98
CA GLY A 136 -10.72 6.19 -3.81
C GLY A 136 -11.56 4.94 -3.97
N ASN A 137 -11.33 4.14 -5.03
CA ASN A 137 -11.94 2.83 -5.14
C ASN A 137 -11.26 1.88 -4.16
N ALA A 138 -12.01 1.39 -3.20
CA ALA A 138 -11.49 0.37 -2.32
C ALA A 138 -12.10 -0.95 -2.71
N PRO A 139 -11.27 -1.94 -3.01
CA PRO A 139 -11.77 -3.25 -3.36
C PRO A 139 -12.47 -3.94 -2.20
N ASP A 140 -12.12 -3.59 -0.95
CA ASP A 140 -12.52 -4.43 0.18
C ASP A 140 -12.60 -3.70 1.53
N THR A 141 -13.21 -4.40 2.49
CA THR A 141 -13.27 -4.09 3.92
C THR A 141 -11.92 -4.33 4.61
N ASN A 142 -10.85 -3.75 4.09
CA ASN A 142 -9.50 -3.97 4.61
C ASN A 142 -9.29 -3.17 5.88
N THR A 143 -9.00 -3.87 6.97
CA THR A 143 -8.42 -3.26 8.14
C THR A 143 -6.95 -3.62 8.23
N LEU A 144 -6.16 -2.65 8.65
CA LEU A 144 -4.74 -2.79 8.94
C LEU A 144 -4.55 -2.63 10.44
N ASN A 145 -3.55 -3.30 10.99
CA ASN A 145 -3.08 -3.01 12.33
C ASN A 145 -2.22 -1.74 12.31
N GLN A 146 -1.35 -1.62 11.30
CA GLN A 146 -0.45 -0.49 11.18
C GLN A 146 -0.05 -0.24 9.71
N THR A 147 0.20 1.02 9.38
CA THR A 147 0.89 1.44 8.16
C THR A 147 1.96 2.46 8.55
N LEU A 148 3.18 2.30 8.03
CA LEU A 148 4.28 3.24 8.21
C LEU A 148 4.81 3.67 6.84
N LEU A 149 5.21 4.93 6.74
CA LEU A 149 5.84 5.49 5.57
C LEU A 149 7.17 6.12 5.96
N PHE A 150 8.26 5.62 5.37
CA PHE A 150 9.60 6.16 5.56
C PHE A 150 10.01 6.92 4.30
N LYS A 151 10.69 8.06 4.47
CA LYS A 151 11.21 8.86 3.36
C LYS A 151 12.42 8.24 2.67
N THR A 152 13.04 7.26 3.33
CA THR A 152 14.24 6.56 2.88
C THR A 152 13.92 5.14 2.47
N ARG A 153 14.67 4.62 1.54
CA ARG A 153 14.74 3.20 1.23
C ARG A 153 15.50 2.50 2.35
N LEU A 154 14.80 1.80 3.23
CA LEU A 154 15.42 1.01 4.29
C LEU A 154 16.28 -0.11 3.70
N SER A 155 17.41 -0.42 4.34
CA SER A 155 18.29 -1.53 3.93
C SER A 155 17.56 -2.88 3.99
N ASN A 156 18.06 -3.88 3.30
CA ASN A 156 17.48 -5.21 3.30
C ASN A 156 17.44 -5.84 4.70
N GLU A 157 18.43 -5.55 5.53
CA GLU A 157 18.49 -6.00 6.93
C GLU A 157 17.42 -5.33 7.78
N GLU A 158 17.24 -3.99 7.60
CA GLU A 158 16.16 -3.25 8.28
C GLU A 158 14.78 -3.72 7.84
N LEU A 159 14.59 -4.00 6.53
CA LEU A 159 13.34 -4.55 6.00
C LEU A 159 13.02 -5.93 6.59
N ALA A 160 14.02 -6.81 6.66
CA ALA A 160 13.87 -8.12 7.28
C ALA A 160 13.47 -7.97 8.76
N THR A 161 14.14 -7.09 9.51
CA THR A 161 13.82 -6.83 10.92
C THR A 161 12.44 -6.21 11.09
N LEU A 162 12.09 -5.19 10.30
CA LEU A 162 10.81 -4.49 10.36
C LEU A 162 9.63 -5.42 10.09
N THR A 163 9.80 -6.39 9.19
CA THR A 163 8.74 -7.32 8.79
C THR A 163 8.75 -8.64 9.59
N THR A 164 9.65 -8.86 10.54
CA THR A 164 9.65 -10.06 11.39
C THR A 164 8.37 -10.11 12.25
N ILE A 165 7.74 -11.30 12.33
CA ILE A 165 6.55 -11.60 13.15
C ILE A 165 6.92 -12.32 14.43
#